data_3f59d01228199642c1e94ee4e7f0c4f8
#
_entry.id   3f59d01228199642c1e94ee4e7f0c4f8
#
_cell.length_a   1.000
_cell.length_b   1.000
_cell.length_c   1.000
_cell.angle_alpha   90.00
_cell.angle_beta   90.00
_cell.angle_gamma   90.00
#
_symmetry.space_group_name_H-M   'P 1'
#
loop_
_entity.id
_entity.type
_entity.pdbx_description
1 polymer ?
#
loop_
_entity_poly.entity_id
_entity_poly.type
_entity_poly.pdbx_seq_one_letter_code
_entity_poly.pdbx_strand_id
1 'polypeptide(L)'
;MTRHGSRDGTHFRKKLLNADGPVERILILLVIAVVAGVTIGLLMPKANPTVGEITGEYTASGSAAQTLQQLTVDDNQRHAGYDRDLFGFRQTDDDGNGCDVREDVLARDLTDVRYRQHGCKVESGTLADPYTGKTIHFVRGARTSSAVQIDHVVALENAWRSGANQWDRTKRYRFGNDMYNLLAVDGPANQEKGSASAAYWLPTNGAYRCDSVARQIGVKAKYGLSVTTKEKRAMLSVLHGCPAQSVPER
;
A
#
# COMPACT_ATOMS: atom_id res chain seq x y z
N MET A 1 -60.40 2.66 16.47
CA MET A 1 -60.19 4.03 16.97
C MET A 1 -59.41 3.92 18.27
N THR A 2 -58.14 4.20 18.27
CA THR A 2 -57.41 4.67 19.46
C THR A 2 -56.09 5.29 18.98
N ARG A 3 -56.01 6.60 19.10
CA ARG A 3 -54.83 7.44 18.87
C ARG A 3 -53.78 7.13 19.92
N HIS A 4 -52.57 6.74 19.52
CA HIS A 4 -51.40 6.82 20.38
C HIS A 4 -50.60 8.07 20.00
N GLY A 5 -50.74 9.06 20.85
CA GLY A 5 -50.11 10.37 20.68
C GLY A 5 -48.65 10.36 21.10
N SER A 6 -47.88 11.02 20.31
CA SER A 6 -46.52 11.51 20.54
C SER A 6 -46.47 12.29 21.88
N ARG A 7 -45.96 11.69 22.96
CA ARG A 7 -45.80 12.32 24.28
C ARG A 7 -44.36 12.60 24.69
N ASP A 8 -43.34 12.09 23.96
CA ASP A 8 -41.95 12.19 24.45
C ASP A 8 -41.26 13.53 24.16
N GLY A 9 -41.53 14.17 23.02
CA GLY A 9 -40.86 15.43 22.68
C GLY A 9 -41.27 16.64 23.55
N THR A 10 -42.42 16.60 24.16
CA THR A 10 -42.95 17.70 25.00
C THR A 10 -42.41 17.66 26.43
N HIS A 11 -42.06 16.48 26.96
CA HIS A 11 -41.49 16.33 28.30
C HIS A 11 -40.07 16.82 28.39
N PHE A 12 -39.25 16.57 27.34
CA PHE A 12 -37.84 17.03 27.32
C PHE A 12 -37.77 18.56 27.18
N ARG A 13 -38.60 19.16 26.32
CA ARG A 13 -38.71 20.63 26.21
C ARG A 13 -39.18 21.29 27.50
N LYS A 14 -40.13 20.69 28.21
CA LYS A 14 -40.60 21.22 29.50
C LYS A 14 -39.55 21.18 30.60
N LYS A 15 -38.69 20.14 30.63
CA LYS A 15 -37.60 20.03 31.59
C LYS A 15 -36.50 21.06 31.33
N LEU A 16 -36.18 21.38 30.07
CA LEU A 16 -35.22 22.42 29.69
C LEU A 16 -35.70 23.84 30.05
N LEU A 17 -37.00 24.06 30.01
CA LEU A 17 -37.63 25.35 30.33
C LEU A 17 -37.91 25.53 31.86
N ASN A 18 -37.90 24.44 32.64
CA ASN A 18 -38.10 24.43 34.09
C ASN A 18 -36.82 24.16 34.90
N ALA A 19 -35.66 24.37 34.31
CA ALA A 19 -34.41 24.36 35.07
C ALA A 19 -34.43 25.54 36.04
N ASP A 20 -34.41 25.25 37.34
CA ASP A 20 -34.71 26.22 38.43
C ASP A 20 -33.60 27.25 38.67
N GLY A 21 -32.50 27.22 37.87
CA GLY A 21 -31.44 28.20 37.97
C GLY A 21 -30.58 28.36 36.70
N PRO A 22 -29.90 29.50 36.55
CA PRO A 22 -29.06 29.75 35.37
C PRO A 22 -27.91 28.72 35.23
N VAL A 23 -27.41 28.19 36.34
CA VAL A 23 -26.34 27.19 36.38
C VAL A 23 -26.80 25.85 35.82
N GLU A 24 -28.01 25.40 36.14
CA GLU A 24 -28.57 24.13 35.67
C GLU A 24 -28.85 24.20 34.14
N ARG A 25 -29.31 25.34 33.62
CA ARG A 25 -29.48 25.57 32.18
C ARG A 25 -28.16 25.52 31.44
N ILE A 26 -27.11 26.13 31.96
CA ILE A 26 -25.78 26.10 31.38
C ILE A 26 -25.22 24.67 31.34
N LEU A 27 -25.35 23.90 32.42
CA LEU A 27 -24.94 22.51 32.49
C LEU A 27 -25.65 21.62 31.46
N ILE A 28 -26.97 21.77 31.33
CA ILE A 28 -27.75 21.02 30.34
C ILE A 28 -27.30 21.38 28.89
N LEU A 29 -27.10 22.66 28.60
CA LEU A 29 -26.60 23.10 27.31
C LEU A 29 -25.19 22.58 26.99
N LEU A 30 -24.31 22.57 28.00
CA LEU A 30 -22.97 21.99 27.85
C LEU A 30 -23.02 20.50 27.56
N VAL A 31 -23.87 19.74 28.26
CA VAL A 31 -24.04 18.30 27.98
C VAL A 31 -24.57 18.07 26.58
N ILE A 32 -25.56 18.84 26.14
CA ILE A 32 -26.09 18.73 24.77
C ILE A 32 -25.02 19.07 23.74
N ALA A 33 -24.24 20.13 23.96
CA ALA A 33 -23.16 20.52 23.05
C ALA A 33 -22.07 19.46 22.96
N VAL A 34 -21.68 18.85 24.09
CA VAL A 34 -20.70 17.75 24.12
C VAL A 34 -21.24 16.52 23.38
N VAL A 35 -22.48 16.10 23.67
CA VAL A 35 -23.10 14.94 22.98
C VAL A 35 -23.20 15.19 21.49
N ALA A 36 -23.66 16.37 21.08
CA ALA A 36 -23.74 16.74 19.67
C ALA A 36 -22.35 16.76 19.01
N GLY A 37 -21.36 17.37 19.66
CA GLY A 37 -19.98 17.42 19.18
C GLY A 37 -19.36 16.04 19.00
N VAL A 38 -19.53 15.16 19.99
CA VAL A 38 -19.08 13.76 19.91
C VAL A 38 -19.79 13.01 18.78
N THR A 39 -21.10 13.17 18.66
CA THR A 39 -21.91 12.49 17.62
C THR A 39 -21.48 12.96 16.21
N ILE A 40 -21.32 14.26 16.03
CA ILE A 40 -20.83 14.84 14.77
C ILE A 40 -19.42 14.34 14.49
N GLY A 41 -18.51 14.39 15.48
CA GLY A 41 -17.13 13.92 15.33
C GLY A 41 -17.00 12.45 14.92
N LEU A 42 -17.91 11.59 15.40
CA LEU A 42 -17.94 10.16 15.05
C LEU A 42 -18.62 9.86 13.70
N LEU A 43 -19.57 10.67 13.26
CA LEU A 43 -20.35 10.41 12.05
C LEU A 43 -19.82 11.15 10.82
N MET A 44 -19.25 12.35 11.00
CA MET A 44 -18.72 13.15 9.87
C MET A 44 -17.66 12.44 9.05
N PRO A 45 -16.65 11.75 9.65
CA PRO A 45 -15.66 11.02 8.87
C PRO A 45 -16.25 9.92 7.98
N LYS A 46 -17.35 9.29 8.43
CA LYS A 46 -18.04 8.23 7.68
C LYS A 46 -18.93 8.78 6.56
N ALA A 47 -19.42 9.99 6.73
CA ALA A 47 -20.31 10.64 5.77
C ALA A 47 -19.58 11.48 4.72
N ASN A 48 -18.36 11.93 5.00
CA ASN A 48 -17.58 12.79 4.13
C ASN A 48 -16.15 12.24 3.94
N PRO A 49 -15.78 11.79 2.70
CA PRO A 49 -14.47 11.22 2.41
C PRO A 49 -13.30 12.14 2.79
N THR A 50 -13.43 13.45 2.55
CA THR A 50 -12.38 14.43 2.87
C THR A 50 -12.17 14.55 4.39
N VAL A 51 -13.24 14.51 5.17
CA VAL A 51 -13.15 14.53 6.64
C VAL A 51 -12.57 13.21 7.13
N GLY A 52 -12.95 12.07 6.52
CA GLY A 52 -12.38 10.76 6.82
C GLY A 52 -10.88 10.69 6.56
N GLU A 53 -10.41 11.30 5.49
CA GLU A 53 -8.98 11.39 5.15
C GLU A 53 -8.22 12.24 6.20
N ILE A 54 -8.73 13.41 6.55
CA ILE A 54 -8.12 14.32 7.54
C ILE A 54 -8.09 13.70 8.94
N THR A 55 -9.15 13.01 9.33
CA THR A 55 -9.26 12.37 10.65
C THR A 55 -8.59 11.01 10.73
N GLY A 56 -8.11 10.46 9.61
CA GLY A 56 -7.56 9.11 9.52
C GLY A 56 -8.62 8.00 9.62
N GLU A 57 -9.90 8.33 9.51
CA GLU A 57 -10.98 7.35 9.43
C GLU A 57 -10.92 6.63 8.09
N TYR A 58 -11.09 5.32 8.12
CA TYR A 58 -11.01 4.49 6.94
C TYR A 58 -12.22 4.66 6.02
N THR A 59 -12.00 5.17 4.82
CA THR A 59 -13.05 5.34 3.79
C THR A 59 -12.83 4.48 2.53
N ALA A 60 -11.64 3.88 2.36
CA ALA A 60 -11.33 3.06 1.19
C ALA A 60 -12.12 1.75 1.21
N SER A 61 -12.73 1.40 0.07
CA SER A 61 -13.62 0.25 -0.11
C SER A 61 -13.19 -0.70 -1.23
N GLY A 62 -12.16 -0.36 -2.00
CA GLY A 62 -11.63 -1.20 -3.08
C GLY A 62 -11.00 -2.50 -2.57
N SER A 63 -10.74 -3.44 -3.48
CA SER A 63 -10.18 -4.75 -3.11
C SER A 63 -8.80 -4.65 -2.44
N ALA A 64 -8.01 -3.62 -2.75
CA ALA A 64 -6.73 -3.38 -2.08
C ALA A 64 -6.91 -3.12 -0.57
N ALA A 65 -7.91 -2.33 -0.24
CA ALA A 65 -8.25 -2.01 1.13
C ALA A 65 -8.78 -3.23 1.89
N GLN A 66 -9.69 -3.97 1.28
CA GLN A 66 -10.25 -5.20 1.86
C GLN A 66 -9.15 -6.24 2.11
N THR A 67 -8.23 -6.41 1.15
CA THR A 67 -7.08 -7.32 1.28
C THR A 67 -6.14 -6.86 2.39
N LEU A 68 -5.84 -5.55 2.50
CA LEU A 68 -5.00 -5.00 3.57
C LEU A 68 -5.59 -5.25 4.97
N GLN A 69 -6.91 -5.22 5.10
CA GLN A 69 -7.59 -5.54 6.37
C GLN A 69 -7.30 -6.98 6.83
N GLN A 70 -7.19 -7.91 5.88
CA GLN A 70 -6.98 -9.34 6.13
C GLN A 70 -5.51 -9.69 6.43
N LEU A 71 -4.57 -8.81 6.12
CA LEU A 71 -3.16 -9.06 6.41
C LEU A 71 -2.91 -9.12 7.91
N THR A 72 -2.12 -10.11 8.32
CA THR A 72 -1.65 -10.24 9.70
C THR A 72 -0.80 -9.03 10.08
N VAL A 73 -1.08 -8.46 11.25
CA VAL A 73 -0.24 -7.40 11.83
C VAL A 73 0.75 -8.03 12.79
N ASP A 74 2.05 -7.75 12.57
CA ASP A 74 3.15 -8.19 13.45
C ASP A 74 4.16 -7.06 13.62
N ASP A 75 4.19 -6.46 14.79
CA ASP A 75 5.14 -5.40 15.15
C ASP A 75 6.46 -5.95 15.70
N ASN A 76 6.57 -7.28 15.92
CA ASN A 76 7.76 -7.97 16.45
C ASN A 76 8.60 -8.61 15.34
N GLN A 77 8.68 -7.98 14.19
CA GLN A 77 9.39 -8.50 13.02
C GLN A 77 10.88 -8.76 13.31
N ARG A 78 11.40 -9.92 12.89
CA ARG A 78 12.78 -10.35 13.15
C ARG A 78 13.71 -9.97 12.00
N HIS A 79 14.84 -9.37 12.32
CA HIS A 79 15.87 -8.96 11.34
C HIS A 79 17.04 -9.94 11.22
N ALA A 80 17.26 -10.78 12.22
CA ALA A 80 18.43 -11.66 12.27
C ALA A 80 18.44 -12.71 11.15
N GLY A 81 19.64 -13.03 10.65
CA GLY A 81 19.86 -14.11 9.69
C GLY A 81 19.44 -13.80 8.25
N TYR A 82 19.12 -12.55 7.91
CA TYR A 82 18.85 -12.18 6.52
C TYR A 82 20.10 -12.34 5.66
N ASP A 83 19.94 -13.09 4.59
CA ASP A 83 20.88 -13.19 3.49
C ASP A 83 20.10 -13.13 2.17
N ARG A 84 20.47 -12.19 1.32
CA ARG A 84 19.83 -11.96 0.03
C ARG A 84 19.93 -13.19 -0.89
N ASP A 85 21.04 -13.92 -0.83
CA ASP A 85 21.28 -15.06 -1.71
C ASP A 85 20.39 -16.28 -1.39
N LEU A 86 19.78 -16.30 -0.19
CA LEU A 86 18.78 -17.32 0.17
C LEU A 86 17.51 -17.30 -0.71
N PHE A 87 17.28 -16.22 -1.46
CA PHE A 87 16.15 -16.09 -2.36
C PHE A 87 16.44 -16.56 -3.79
N GLY A 88 17.72 -16.78 -4.16
CA GLY A 88 18.10 -17.39 -5.43
C GLY A 88 17.60 -16.64 -6.69
N PHE A 89 17.53 -15.32 -6.65
CA PHE A 89 16.88 -14.46 -7.66
C PHE A 89 17.78 -14.05 -8.84
N ARG A 90 18.97 -14.60 -8.97
CA ARG A 90 19.93 -14.17 -10.00
C ARG A 90 19.96 -15.12 -11.19
N GLN A 91 19.92 -14.54 -12.40
CA GLN A 91 20.13 -15.22 -13.69
C GLN A 91 19.35 -16.53 -13.81
N THR A 92 18.05 -16.48 -13.48
CA THR A 92 17.14 -17.60 -13.55
C THR A 92 16.24 -17.46 -14.79
N ASP A 93 16.05 -18.57 -15.49
CA ASP A 93 15.15 -18.73 -16.63
C ASP A 93 14.05 -19.71 -16.17
N ASP A 94 13.00 -19.19 -15.56
CA ASP A 94 11.96 -20.00 -14.91
C ASP A 94 10.87 -20.46 -15.88
N ASP A 95 10.69 -19.76 -16.99
CA ASP A 95 9.70 -20.10 -18.01
C ASP A 95 10.30 -20.86 -19.21
N GLY A 96 11.62 -21.04 -19.23
CA GLY A 96 12.33 -21.81 -20.26
C GLY A 96 12.41 -21.09 -21.62
N ASN A 97 12.25 -19.77 -21.64
CA ASN A 97 12.29 -18.99 -22.88
C ASN A 97 13.72 -18.63 -23.32
N GLY A 98 14.74 -18.99 -22.55
CA GLY A 98 16.16 -18.70 -22.79
C GLY A 98 16.59 -17.32 -22.28
N CYS A 99 15.72 -16.59 -21.56
CA CYS A 99 15.97 -15.29 -20.95
C CYS A 99 16.09 -15.42 -19.44
N ASP A 100 16.87 -14.58 -18.82
CA ASP A 100 16.80 -14.45 -17.37
C ASP A 100 15.64 -13.50 -16.97
N VAL A 101 15.14 -13.66 -15.75
CA VAL A 101 14.04 -12.87 -15.18
C VAL A 101 14.25 -11.36 -15.33
N ARG A 102 15.50 -10.89 -15.33
CA ARG A 102 15.79 -9.47 -15.58
C ARG A 102 15.40 -9.06 -16.99
N GLU A 103 15.71 -9.87 -17.99
CA GLU A 103 15.39 -9.58 -19.38
C GLU A 103 13.86 -9.60 -19.60
N ASP A 104 13.16 -10.53 -18.95
CA ASP A 104 11.70 -10.61 -19.03
C ASP A 104 11.03 -9.38 -18.43
N VAL A 105 11.52 -8.91 -17.27
CA VAL A 105 11.01 -7.67 -16.64
C VAL A 105 11.31 -6.45 -17.53
N LEU A 106 12.52 -6.35 -18.10
CA LEU A 106 12.86 -5.24 -18.99
C LEU A 106 12.00 -5.27 -20.24
N ALA A 107 11.78 -6.46 -20.85
CA ALA A 107 10.93 -6.63 -22.03
C ALA A 107 9.47 -6.26 -21.75
N ARG A 108 8.96 -6.55 -20.54
CA ARG A 108 7.59 -6.22 -20.12
C ARG A 108 7.40 -4.72 -19.84
N ASP A 109 8.36 -4.08 -19.19
CA ASP A 109 8.19 -2.74 -18.59
C ASP A 109 8.71 -1.60 -19.48
N LEU A 110 9.57 -1.89 -20.47
CA LEU A 110 10.07 -0.89 -21.41
C LEU A 110 9.21 -0.86 -22.69
N THR A 111 9.10 0.30 -23.28
CA THR A 111 8.61 0.50 -24.66
C THR A 111 9.80 0.62 -25.64
N ASP A 112 9.53 0.51 -26.95
CA ASP A 112 10.55 0.62 -28.02
C ASP A 112 11.75 -0.30 -27.82
N VAL A 113 11.49 -1.51 -27.30
CA VAL A 113 12.52 -2.48 -26.94
C VAL A 113 13.28 -2.94 -28.18
N ARG A 114 14.59 -2.90 -28.10
CA ARG A 114 15.51 -3.51 -29.07
C ARG A 114 16.31 -4.59 -28.38
N TYR A 115 16.42 -5.74 -29.04
CA TYR A 115 17.17 -6.87 -28.54
C TYR A 115 18.53 -6.98 -29.23
N ARG A 116 19.51 -7.56 -28.54
CA ARG A 116 20.77 -7.99 -29.18
C ARG A 116 20.50 -9.06 -30.24
N GLN A 117 21.36 -9.07 -31.28
CA GLN A 117 21.28 -10.11 -32.31
C GLN A 117 21.30 -11.51 -31.67
N HIS A 118 20.37 -12.36 -32.14
CA HIS A 118 20.24 -13.77 -31.73
C HIS A 118 19.92 -14.02 -30.25
N GLY A 119 19.11 -13.19 -29.60
CA GLY A 119 18.70 -13.46 -28.20
C GLY A 119 17.61 -12.55 -27.66
N CYS A 120 17.17 -12.84 -26.45
CA CYS A 120 16.18 -12.07 -25.70
C CYS A 120 16.80 -10.94 -24.85
N LYS A 121 18.10 -10.73 -24.98
CA LYS A 121 18.81 -9.73 -24.18
C LYS A 121 18.44 -8.32 -24.64
N VAL A 122 17.76 -7.57 -23.81
CA VAL A 122 17.35 -6.19 -24.10
C VAL A 122 18.58 -5.30 -24.23
N GLU A 123 18.78 -4.71 -25.41
CA GLU A 123 19.89 -3.79 -25.69
C GLU A 123 19.52 -2.34 -25.35
N SER A 124 18.29 -1.93 -25.69
CA SER A 124 17.77 -0.60 -25.39
C SER A 124 16.25 -0.59 -25.32
N GLY A 125 15.71 0.45 -24.72
CA GLY A 125 14.28 0.72 -24.64
C GLY A 125 14.00 1.99 -23.85
N THR A 126 12.75 2.35 -23.68
CA THR A 126 12.31 3.53 -22.96
C THR A 126 11.45 3.12 -21.77
N LEU A 127 11.85 3.52 -20.58
CA LEU A 127 11.09 3.31 -19.35
C LEU A 127 10.34 4.60 -18.97
N ALA A 128 9.02 4.53 -18.86
CA ALA A 128 8.24 5.50 -18.10
C ALA A 128 8.33 5.10 -16.63
N ASP A 129 9.32 5.64 -15.92
CA ASP A 129 9.63 5.18 -14.56
C ASP A 129 8.48 5.42 -13.59
N PRO A 130 7.93 4.38 -12.97
CA PRO A 130 6.81 4.52 -12.05
C PRO A 130 7.20 5.23 -10.74
N TYR A 131 8.44 5.12 -10.28
CA TYR A 131 8.85 5.67 -9.00
C TYR A 131 9.07 7.18 -9.00
N THR A 132 9.63 7.71 -10.08
CA THR A 132 9.93 9.15 -10.19
C THR A 132 9.03 9.88 -11.18
N GLY A 133 8.33 9.15 -12.08
CA GLY A 133 7.56 9.74 -13.18
C GLY A 133 8.41 10.21 -14.35
N LYS A 134 9.73 9.95 -14.32
CA LYS A 134 10.66 10.35 -15.38
C LYS A 134 10.63 9.36 -16.54
N THR A 135 10.95 9.84 -17.73
CA THR A 135 11.28 8.98 -18.87
C THR A 135 12.77 8.68 -18.87
N ILE A 136 13.14 7.40 -18.87
CA ILE A 136 14.53 6.94 -18.88
C ILE A 136 14.79 6.18 -20.17
N HIS A 137 15.75 6.66 -20.97
CA HIS A 137 16.22 5.94 -22.15
C HIS A 137 17.30 4.93 -21.72
N PHE A 138 16.88 3.67 -21.62
CA PHE A 138 17.77 2.57 -21.26
C PHE A 138 18.64 2.20 -22.45
N VAL A 139 19.93 2.14 -22.22
CA VAL A 139 20.93 1.55 -23.14
C VAL A 139 21.84 0.64 -22.33
N ARG A 140 21.96 -0.61 -22.75
CA ARG A 140 22.79 -1.60 -22.07
C ARG A 140 24.26 -1.23 -22.17
N GLY A 141 24.95 -1.23 -21.05
CA GLY A 141 26.37 -0.93 -20.99
C GLY A 141 26.89 -0.97 -19.56
N ALA A 142 28.21 -1.07 -19.39
CA ALA A 142 28.85 -1.18 -18.07
C ALA A 142 28.54 0.02 -17.15
N ARG A 143 28.33 1.21 -17.72
CA ARG A 143 28.06 2.44 -16.95
C ARG A 143 26.59 2.88 -17.00
N THR A 144 25.80 2.33 -17.90
CA THR A 144 24.42 2.78 -18.18
C THR A 144 23.36 1.83 -17.71
N SER A 145 23.65 0.53 -17.59
CA SER A 145 22.67 -0.49 -17.17
C SER A 145 22.13 -0.27 -15.75
N SER A 146 22.86 0.45 -14.89
CA SER A 146 22.43 0.77 -13.53
C SER A 146 21.38 1.89 -13.47
N ALA A 147 21.16 2.61 -14.56
CA ALA A 147 20.11 3.63 -14.63
C ALA A 147 18.69 3.02 -14.48
N VAL A 148 18.52 1.77 -14.95
CA VAL A 148 17.30 0.98 -14.76
C VAL A 148 17.64 -0.29 -13.98
N GLN A 149 17.03 -0.42 -12.82
CA GLN A 149 17.17 -1.59 -11.94
C GLN A 149 15.87 -2.37 -11.88
N ILE A 150 15.95 -3.67 -11.57
CA ILE A 150 14.78 -4.47 -11.23
C ILE A 150 14.62 -4.45 -9.72
N ASP A 151 13.53 -3.86 -9.27
CA ASP A 151 13.16 -3.81 -7.86
C ASP A 151 12.24 -4.97 -7.49
N HIS A 152 12.37 -5.45 -6.27
CA HIS A 152 11.35 -6.23 -5.59
C HIS A 152 10.39 -5.25 -4.90
N VAL A 153 9.16 -5.11 -5.39
CA VAL A 153 8.15 -4.16 -4.86
C VAL A 153 7.98 -4.34 -3.35
N VAL A 154 7.90 -5.58 -2.89
CA VAL A 154 8.17 -5.95 -1.49
C VAL A 154 9.60 -6.48 -1.43
N ALA A 155 10.52 -5.67 -0.91
CA ALA A 155 11.94 -5.97 -0.87
C ALA A 155 12.22 -7.30 -0.14
N LEU A 156 13.27 -8.03 -0.56
CA LEU A 156 13.61 -9.35 0.00
C LEU A 156 13.82 -9.30 1.52
N GLU A 157 14.49 -8.27 2.03
CA GLU A 157 14.68 -8.11 3.46
C GLU A 157 13.38 -7.72 4.18
N ASN A 158 12.50 -6.91 3.56
CA ASN A 158 11.17 -6.66 4.11
C ASN A 158 10.37 -7.96 4.21
N ALA A 159 10.38 -8.78 3.15
CA ALA A 159 9.74 -10.08 3.16
C ALA A 159 10.32 -11.00 4.25
N TRP A 160 11.66 -11.03 4.41
CA TRP A 160 12.32 -11.80 5.47
C TRP A 160 11.76 -11.46 6.84
N ARG A 161 11.70 -10.17 7.15
CA ARG A 161 11.17 -9.66 8.43
C ARG A 161 9.68 -9.97 8.62
N SER A 162 8.94 -9.99 7.52
CA SER A 162 7.48 -10.18 7.48
C SER A 162 7.03 -11.65 7.46
N GLY A 163 7.98 -12.62 7.57
CA GLY A 163 7.66 -14.05 7.65
C GLY A 163 8.43 -14.96 6.69
N ALA A 164 9.14 -14.42 5.68
CA ALA A 164 9.91 -15.25 4.74
C ALA A 164 11.12 -15.97 5.39
N ASN A 165 11.54 -15.53 6.57
CA ASN A 165 12.55 -16.22 7.37
C ASN A 165 12.16 -17.66 7.76
N GLN A 166 10.85 -17.94 7.78
CA GLN A 166 10.30 -19.26 8.11
C GLN A 166 10.01 -20.13 6.87
N TRP A 167 10.19 -19.59 5.65
CA TRP A 167 9.89 -20.32 4.43
C TRP A 167 11.00 -21.32 4.09
N ASP A 168 10.62 -22.35 3.34
CA ASP A 168 11.58 -23.20 2.67
C ASP A 168 12.28 -22.46 1.50
N ARG A 169 13.33 -23.09 0.99
CA ARG A 169 14.12 -22.54 -0.13
C ARG A 169 13.26 -22.32 -1.38
N THR A 170 12.35 -23.23 -1.68
CA THR A 170 11.52 -23.18 -2.87
C THR A 170 10.57 -21.98 -2.84
N LYS A 171 9.93 -21.72 -1.70
CA LYS A 171 9.02 -20.57 -1.56
C LYS A 171 9.79 -19.25 -1.62
N ARG A 172 11.00 -19.16 -1.01
CA ARG A 172 11.86 -17.98 -1.13
C ARG A 172 12.29 -17.74 -2.58
N TYR A 173 12.69 -18.79 -3.30
CA TYR A 173 13.05 -18.72 -4.72
C TYR A 173 11.88 -18.18 -5.57
N ARG A 174 10.68 -18.75 -5.42
CA ARG A 174 9.49 -18.28 -6.13
C ARG A 174 9.17 -16.82 -5.84
N PHE A 175 9.33 -16.36 -4.60
CA PHE A 175 9.13 -14.96 -4.24
C PHE A 175 10.16 -14.05 -4.90
N GLY A 176 11.43 -14.45 -4.90
CA GLY A 176 12.54 -13.67 -5.46
C GLY A 176 12.47 -13.50 -6.98
N ASN A 177 11.80 -14.43 -7.68
CA ASN A 177 11.66 -14.45 -9.14
C ASN A 177 10.23 -14.19 -9.63
N ASP A 178 9.30 -13.86 -8.72
CA ASP A 178 7.91 -13.61 -9.09
C ASP A 178 7.76 -12.30 -9.87
N MET A 179 7.39 -12.40 -11.14
CA MET A 179 7.12 -11.25 -12.02
C MET A 179 6.10 -10.27 -11.41
N TYR A 180 5.19 -10.76 -10.57
CA TYR A 180 4.25 -9.91 -9.85
C TYR A 180 4.92 -9.03 -8.78
N ASN A 181 6.07 -9.45 -8.23
CA ASN A 181 6.87 -8.69 -7.27
C ASN A 181 8.02 -7.89 -7.91
N LEU A 182 8.27 -8.08 -9.21
CA LEU A 182 9.40 -7.47 -9.92
C LEU A 182 8.96 -6.29 -10.79
N LEU A 183 9.73 -5.20 -10.79
CA LEU A 183 9.42 -3.97 -11.52
C LEU A 183 10.70 -3.28 -11.98
N ALA A 184 10.76 -2.87 -13.25
CA ALA A 184 11.82 -2.00 -13.75
C ALA A 184 11.60 -0.57 -13.26
N VAL A 185 12.62 0.02 -12.66
CA VAL A 185 12.53 1.33 -12.00
C VAL A 185 13.82 2.14 -12.13
N ASP A 186 13.76 3.45 -11.84
CA ASP A 186 14.92 4.33 -11.69
C ASP A 186 15.90 3.77 -10.64
N GLY A 187 17.15 3.60 -11.03
CA GLY A 187 18.19 3.00 -10.18
C GLY A 187 18.43 3.77 -8.88
N PRO A 188 18.63 5.09 -8.92
CA PRO A 188 18.74 5.92 -7.72
C PRO A 188 17.53 5.81 -6.77
N ALA A 189 16.31 5.86 -7.29
CA ALA A 189 15.09 5.73 -6.47
C ALA A 189 14.98 4.33 -5.83
N ASN A 190 15.39 3.28 -6.55
CA ASN A 190 15.46 1.93 -6.00
C ASN A 190 16.49 1.81 -4.86
N GLN A 191 17.65 2.44 -5.01
CA GLN A 191 18.67 2.46 -3.96
C GLN A 191 18.18 3.23 -2.72
N GLU A 192 17.48 4.35 -2.91
CA GLU A 192 16.85 5.10 -1.81
C GLU A 192 15.80 4.26 -1.09
N LYS A 193 14.94 3.57 -1.83
CA LYS A 193 13.93 2.67 -1.27
C LYS A 193 14.57 1.56 -0.42
N GLY A 194 15.63 0.93 -0.92
CA GLY A 194 16.31 -0.17 -0.23
C GLY A 194 15.34 -1.25 0.24
N SER A 195 15.36 -1.57 1.54
CA SER A 195 14.46 -2.54 2.17
C SER A 195 13.23 -1.91 2.85
N ALA A 196 12.96 -0.63 2.60
CA ALA A 196 11.87 0.10 3.25
C ALA A 196 10.51 -0.48 2.89
N SER A 197 9.61 -0.45 3.87
CA SER A 197 8.17 -0.63 3.65
C SER A 197 7.50 0.71 3.31
N ALA A 198 6.20 0.67 2.98
CA ALA A 198 5.40 1.87 2.73
C ALA A 198 5.38 2.86 3.92
N ALA A 199 5.75 2.42 5.12
CA ALA A 199 5.88 3.28 6.30
C ALA A 199 7.07 4.23 6.25
N TYR A 200 8.07 3.95 5.42
CA TYR A 200 9.35 4.69 5.40
C TYR A 200 9.73 5.21 4.03
N TRP A 201 9.16 4.65 2.98
CA TRP A 201 9.40 5.09 1.62
C TRP A 201 8.15 4.90 0.75
N LEU A 202 7.86 5.90 -0.06
CA LEU A 202 6.83 5.88 -1.10
C LEU A 202 7.41 6.54 -2.36
N PRO A 203 6.95 6.13 -3.57
CA PRO A 203 7.35 6.79 -4.81
C PRO A 203 7.18 8.32 -4.74
N THR A 204 8.16 9.07 -5.25
CA THR A 204 8.04 10.53 -5.42
C THR A 204 6.98 10.88 -6.46
N ASN A 205 6.75 9.99 -7.43
CA ASN A 205 5.63 10.05 -8.35
C ASN A 205 4.30 9.80 -7.61
N GLY A 206 3.61 10.87 -7.25
CA GLY A 206 2.33 10.82 -6.54
C GLY A 206 1.26 10.00 -7.27
N ALA A 207 1.26 10.03 -8.62
CA ALA A 207 0.28 9.29 -9.43
C ALA A 207 0.42 7.76 -9.31
N TYR A 208 1.61 7.27 -8.98
CA TYR A 208 1.86 5.83 -8.85
C TYR A 208 1.72 5.30 -7.41
N ARG A 209 1.53 6.15 -6.41
CA ARG A 209 1.49 5.70 -5.00
C ARG A 209 0.38 4.70 -4.72
N CYS A 210 -0.79 4.91 -5.29
CA CYS A 210 -1.93 4.00 -5.14
C CYS A 210 -1.62 2.61 -5.69
N ASP A 211 -1.11 2.54 -6.92
CA ASP A 211 -0.74 1.27 -7.57
C ASP A 211 0.42 0.59 -6.84
N SER A 212 1.42 1.36 -6.41
CA SER A 212 2.55 0.84 -5.64
C SER A 212 2.09 0.18 -4.34
N VAL A 213 1.23 0.84 -3.58
CA VAL A 213 0.69 0.31 -2.32
C VAL A 213 -0.22 -0.90 -2.57
N ALA A 214 -1.11 -0.82 -3.56
CA ALA A 214 -1.99 -1.93 -3.91
C ALA A 214 -1.20 -3.17 -4.33
N ARG A 215 -0.12 -3.00 -5.10
CA ARG A 215 0.76 -4.09 -5.50
C ARG A 215 1.52 -4.69 -4.32
N GLN A 216 2.04 -3.87 -3.39
CA GLN A 216 2.66 -4.37 -2.15
C GLN A 216 1.66 -5.21 -1.34
N ILE A 217 0.42 -4.74 -1.20
CA ILE A 217 -0.65 -5.48 -0.52
C ILE A 217 -0.91 -6.82 -1.20
N GLY A 218 -1.04 -6.83 -2.53
CA GLY A 218 -1.26 -8.04 -3.32
C GLY A 218 -0.13 -9.06 -3.16
N VAL A 219 1.13 -8.61 -3.22
CA VAL A 219 2.31 -9.45 -3.00
C VAL A 219 2.31 -10.03 -1.58
N LYS A 220 2.08 -9.19 -0.56
CA LYS A 220 2.03 -9.66 0.83
C LYS A 220 0.91 -10.67 1.05
N ALA A 221 -0.26 -10.44 0.50
CA ALA A 221 -1.39 -11.38 0.56
C ALA A 221 -1.08 -12.71 -0.15
N LYS A 222 -0.49 -12.65 -1.36
CA LYS A 222 -0.12 -13.84 -2.15
C LYS A 222 0.82 -14.76 -1.38
N TYR A 223 1.73 -14.20 -0.60
CA TYR A 223 2.78 -14.95 0.09
C TYR A 223 2.51 -15.17 1.58
N GLY A 224 1.44 -14.61 2.14
CA GLY A 224 1.12 -14.71 3.56
C GLY A 224 2.10 -13.93 4.44
N LEU A 225 2.57 -12.78 3.95
CA LEU A 225 3.45 -11.90 4.70
C LEU A 225 2.66 -10.96 5.62
N SER A 226 3.25 -10.64 6.76
CA SER A 226 2.69 -9.68 7.70
C SER A 226 3.00 -8.22 7.32
N VAL A 227 2.28 -7.30 7.93
CA VAL A 227 2.57 -5.86 7.95
C VAL A 227 2.78 -5.41 9.40
N THR A 228 3.55 -4.34 9.61
CA THR A 228 3.54 -3.67 10.91
C THR A 228 2.32 -2.75 11.03
N THR A 229 1.94 -2.39 12.27
CA THR A 229 0.91 -1.36 12.51
C THR A 229 1.22 -0.07 11.77
N LYS A 230 2.49 0.36 11.78
CA LYS A 230 2.93 1.58 11.08
C LYS A 230 2.81 1.45 9.56
N GLU A 231 3.20 0.31 9.00
CA GLU A 231 3.09 0.03 7.57
C GLU A 231 1.61 0.00 7.14
N LYS A 232 0.75 -0.69 7.89
CA LYS A 232 -0.69 -0.74 7.62
C LYS A 232 -1.33 0.65 7.61
N ARG A 233 -0.99 1.51 8.58
CA ARG A 233 -1.48 2.90 8.62
C ARG A 233 -1.00 3.71 7.41
N ALA A 234 0.26 3.60 7.02
CA ALA A 234 0.80 4.30 5.86
C ALA A 234 0.09 3.87 4.56
N MET A 235 -0.12 2.56 4.37
CA MET A 235 -0.86 2.03 3.23
C MET A 235 -2.32 2.53 3.21
N LEU A 236 -3.00 2.54 4.35
CA LEU A 236 -4.36 3.09 4.46
C LEU A 236 -4.41 4.57 4.11
N SER A 237 -3.45 5.36 4.60
CA SER A 237 -3.36 6.79 4.30
C SER A 237 -3.25 7.05 2.79
N VAL A 238 -2.47 6.24 2.07
CA VAL A 238 -2.40 6.33 0.59
C VAL A 238 -3.74 5.95 -0.04
N LEU A 239 -4.37 4.84 0.42
CA LEU A 239 -5.64 4.36 -0.14
C LEU A 239 -6.82 5.29 0.12
N HIS A 240 -6.75 6.18 1.11
CA HIS A 240 -7.76 7.25 1.28
C HIS A 240 -7.80 8.19 0.06
N GLY A 241 -6.67 8.46 -0.58
CA GLY A 241 -6.60 9.25 -1.82
C GLY A 241 -7.11 8.51 -3.06
N CYS A 242 -7.33 7.19 -2.97
CA CYS A 242 -7.80 6.31 -4.05
C CYS A 242 -8.72 5.21 -3.51
N PRO A 243 -9.90 5.56 -2.97
CA PRO A 243 -10.72 4.65 -2.16
C PRO A 243 -11.22 3.41 -2.90
N ALA A 244 -11.33 3.45 -4.22
CA ALA A 244 -11.75 2.32 -5.06
C ALA A 244 -10.58 1.47 -5.59
N GLN A 245 -9.33 1.72 -5.14
CA GLN A 245 -8.14 1.04 -5.65
C GLN A 245 -8.26 -0.48 -5.53
N SER A 246 -8.01 -1.16 -6.63
CA SER A 246 -7.98 -2.62 -6.69
C SER A 246 -6.55 -3.16 -6.53
N VAL A 247 -6.44 -4.37 -5.97
CA VAL A 247 -5.20 -5.14 -6.08
C VAL A 247 -4.99 -5.48 -7.56
N PRO A 248 -3.80 -5.21 -8.14
CA PRO A 248 -3.51 -5.59 -9.52
C PRO A 248 -3.68 -7.09 -9.75
N GLU A 249 -4.05 -7.49 -10.96
CA GLU A 249 -4.10 -8.89 -11.36
C GLU A 249 -2.70 -9.54 -11.26
N ARG A 250 -2.67 -10.84 -10.94
CA ARG A 250 -1.44 -11.62 -10.70
C ARG A 250 -0.86 -12.15 -11.99
#